data_d53b098f11086aced9d2c3525f6adba0
#
_entry.id   d53b098f11086aced9d2c3525f6adba0
#
_cell.length_a   1.000
_cell.length_b   1.000
_cell.length_c   1.000
_cell.angle_alpha   90.00
_cell.angle_beta   90.00
_cell.angle_gamma   90.00
#
_symmetry.space_group_name_H-M   'P 1'
#
loop_
_entity.id
_entity.type
_entity.pdbx_description
1 polymer ?
#
loop_
_entity_poly.entity_id
_entity_poly.type
_entity_poly.pdbx_seq_one_letter_code
_entity_poly.pdbx_strand_id
1 'polypeptide(L)'
;MSEVLVRVEGRVGRLTLNRPAALNALTLGMVRRIDAALTAWEADEAVALVMIDAASGSAFCAGGDIRALYDAATARDWAFCETFFREEYRLDARIARYPKPIVTVMDGTTMGGGVGIGCHASHRIVTERSAIAMPEVRIGFCPDVGGTANHASTSSTQARERHSTNL
;
A
#
# COMPACT_ATOMS: atom_id res chain seq x y z
N MET A 1 -19.71 -4.98 5.28
CA MET A 1 -18.92 -3.82 5.77
C MET A 1 -17.99 -3.37 4.65
N SER A 2 -17.62 -2.08 4.59
CA SER A 2 -16.69 -1.60 3.57
C SER A 2 -15.27 -2.09 3.85
N GLU A 3 -14.57 -2.60 2.84
CA GLU A 3 -13.19 -3.09 2.95
C GLU A 3 -12.15 -1.95 3.04
N VAL A 4 -12.53 -0.72 2.66
CA VAL A 4 -11.76 0.51 2.88
C VAL A 4 -12.68 1.55 3.47
N LEU A 5 -12.33 2.08 4.64
CA LEU A 5 -13.02 3.20 5.26
C LEU A 5 -12.40 4.50 4.72
N VAL A 6 -13.26 5.38 4.20
CA VAL A 6 -12.85 6.67 3.61
C VAL A 6 -13.48 7.77 4.45
N ARG A 7 -12.65 8.64 5.03
CA ARG A 7 -13.09 9.72 5.93
C ARG A 7 -12.25 10.98 5.71
N VAL A 8 -12.78 12.11 6.08
CA VAL A 8 -12.01 13.36 6.23
C VAL A 8 -12.07 13.76 7.69
N GLU A 9 -10.91 13.85 8.32
CA GLU A 9 -10.73 14.19 9.73
C GLU A 9 -9.92 15.49 9.81
N GLY A 10 -10.60 16.62 10.07
CA GLY A 10 -9.98 17.93 9.93
C GLY A 10 -9.52 18.18 8.49
N ARG A 11 -8.23 18.32 8.26
CA ARG A 11 -7.63 18.48 6.93
C ARG A 11 -6.92 17.20 6.41
N VAL A 12 -7.20 16.06 7.02
CA VAL A 12 -6.62 14.76 6.66
C VAL A 12 -7.65 13.91 5.94
N GLY A 13 -7.40 13.54 4.70
CA GLY A 13 -8.11 12.47 4.00
C GLY A 13 -7.57 11.13 4.51
N ARG A 14 -8.38 10.35 5.24
CA ARG A 14 -7.95 9.10 5.86
C ARG A 14 -8.55 7.89 5.16
N LEU A 15 -7.69 6.99 4.73
CA LEU A 15 -7.99 5.69 4.16
C LEU A 15 -7.57 4.61 5.15
N THR A 16 -8.54 3.85 5.67
CA THR A 16 -8.25 2.74 6.58
C THR A 16 -8.58 1.43 5.89
N LEU A 17 -7.59 0.57 5.67
CA LEU A 17 -7.80 -0.79 5.17
C LEU A 17 -8.55 -1.59 6.22
N ASN A 18 -9.67 -2.19 5.87
CA ASN A 18 -10.61 -2.78 6.81
C ASN A 18 -11.07 -4.19 6.40
N ARG A 19 -10.10 -5.05 6.12
CA ARG A 19 -10.29 -6.47 5.80
C ARG A 19 -9.34 -7.35 6.63
N PRO A 20 -9.34 -7.19 7.98
CA PRO A 20 -8.35 -7.83 8.86
C PRO A 20 -8.38 -9.35 8.81
N ALA A 21 -9.54 -9.97 8.55
CA ALA A 21 -9.66 -11.44 8.42
C ALA A 21 -8.85 -12.02 7.24
N ALA A 22 -8.53 -11.18 6.23
CA ALA A 22 -7.68 -11.55 5.11
C ALA A 22 -6.36 -10.74 5.11
N LEU A 23 -5.88 -10.33 6.29
CA LEU A 23 -4.65 -9.55 6.44
C LEU A 23 -4.62 -8.30 5.53
N ASN A 24 -5.78 -7.70 5.30
CA ASN A 24 -5.97 -6.56 4.40
C ASN A 24 -5.47 -6.79 2.96
N ALA A 25 -5.49 -8.05 2.48
CA ALA A 25 -5.17 -8.35 1.08
C ALA A 25 -6.06 -7.54 0.14
N LEU A 26 -5.44 -6.90 -0.86
CA LEU A 26 -6.09 -5.97 -1.78
C LEU A 26 -7.04 -6.70 -2.73
N THR A 27 -8.30 -6.33 -2.69
CA THR A 27 -9.28 -6.66 -3.74
C THR A 27 -9.30 -5.57 -4.81
N LEU A 28 -9.79 -5.90 -5.99
CA LEU A 28 -10.03 -4.90 -7.04
C LEU A 28 -10.96 -3.77 -6.55
N GLY A 29 -11.93 -4.12 -5.69
CA GLY A 29 -12.82 -3.16 -5.05
C GLY A 29 -12.08 -2.18 -4.13
N MET A 30 -11.10 -2.66 -3.36
CA MET A 30 -10.25 -1.82 -2.51
C MET A 30 -9.39 -0.88 -3.35
N VAL A 31 -8.72 -1.39 -4.39
CA VAL A 31 -7.90 -0.60 -5.32
C VAL A 31 -8.71 0.57 -5.89
N ARG A 32 -9.89 0.29 -6.44
CA ARG A 32 -10.79 1.30 -7.01
C ARG A 32 -11.28 2.31 -5.98
N ARG A 33 -11.57 1.87 -4.77
CA ARG A 33 -12.05 2.75 -3.71
C ARG A 33 -10.96 3.70 -3.22
N ILE A 34 -9.72 3.23 -3.10
CA ILE A 34 -8.56 4.07 -2.78
C ILE A 34 -8.33 5.09 -3.90
N ASP A 35 -8.29 4.64 -5.15
CA ASP A 35 -8.08 5.51 -6.31
C ASP A 35 -9.16 6.59 -6.45
N ALA A 36 -10.42 6.25 -6.23
CA ALA A 36 -11.54 7.19 -6.25
C ALA A 36 -11.41 8.25 -5.15
N ALA A 37 -11.01 7.87 -3.93
CA ALA A 37 -10.80 8.80 -2.84
C ALA A 37 -9.63 9.76 -3.12
N LEU A 38 -8.50 9.23 -3.61
CA LEU A 38 -7.35 10.04 -4.02
C LEU A 38 -7.75 11.01 -5.14
N THR A 39 -8.54 10.57 -6.11
CA THR A 39 -9.06 11.44 -7.18
C THR A 39 -9.91 12.60 -6.62
N ALA A 40 -10.80 12.29 -5.69
CA ALA A 40 -11.67 13.32 -5.09
C ALA A 40 -10.88 14.34 -4.26
N TRP A 41 -9.80 13.90 -3.57
CA TRP A 41 -9.03 14.77 -2.69
C TRP A 41 -7.89 15.51 -3.38
N GLU A 42 -7.55 15.16 -4.61
CA GLU A 42 -6.43 15.78 -5.34
C GLU A 42 -6.57 17.28 -5.49
N ALA A 43 -7.76 17.75 -5.89
CA ALA A 43 -8.10 19.16 -6.06
C ALA A 43 -8.85 19.77 -4.87
N ASP A 44 -9.21 19.00 -3.85
CA ASP A 44 -9.96 19.47 -2.70
C ASP A 44 -9.06 20.23 -1.72
N GLU A 45 -9.17 21.55 -1.66
CA GLU A 45 -8.37 22.42 -0.76
C GLU A 45 -8.64 22.15 0.73
N ALA A 46 -9.77 21.55 1.09
CA ALA A 46 -10.06 21.17 2.46
C ALA A 46 -9.16 20.01 2.94
N VAL A 47 -8.65 19.19 2.02
CA VAL A 47 -7.73 18.08 2.31
C VAL A 47 -6.29 18.53 2.04
N ALA A 48 -5.47 18.63 3.08
CA ALA A 48 -4.08 19.04 2.98
C ALA A 48 -3.11 17.88 2.81
N LEU A 49 -3.44 16.71 3.34
CA LEU A 49 -2.64 15.48 3.24
C LEU A 49 -3.55 14.26 3.28
N VAL A 50 -3.01 13.12 2.85
CA VAL A 50 -3.68 11.82 2.93
C VAL A 50 -2.95 10.94 3.93
N MET A 51 -3.71 10.18 4.72
CA MET A 51 -3.19 9.12 5.58
C MET A 51 -3.74 7.78 5.11
N ILE A 52 -2.88 6.77 5.01
CA ILE A 52 -3.26 5.39 4.74
C ILE A 52 -2.81 4.54 5.91
N ASP A 53 -3.76 3.88 6.57
CA ASP A 53 -3.52 2.97 7.68
C ASP A 53 -4.37 1.71 7.57
N ALA A 54 -4.28 0.83 8.56
CA ALA A 54 -5.10 -0.36 8.64
C ALA A 54 -5.95 -0.35 9.91
N ALA A 55 -7.16 -0.89 9.83
CA ALA A 55 -7.92 -1.27 11.01
C ALA A 55 -7.12 -2.29 11.84
N SER A 56 -7.38 -2.35 13.14
CA SER A 56 -6.65 -3.21 14.08
C SER A 56 -6.40 -4.62 13.53
N GLY A 57 -5.20 -5.15 13.74
CA GLY A 57 -4.82 -6.47 13.26
C GLY A 57 -3.31 -6.67 13.20
N SER A 58 -2.90 -7.77 12.59
CA SER A 58 -1.49 -8.17 12.45
C SER A 58 -0.84 -7.71 11.16
N ALA A 59 -1.56 -7.01 10.30
CA ALA A 59 -1.06 -6.60 9.00
C ALA A 59 -1.56 -5.22 8.58
N PHE A 60 -0.67 -4.43 8.01
CA PHE A 60 -1.05 -3.29 7.19
C PHE A 60 -1.70 -3.79 5.90
N CYS A 61 -0.99 -4.57 5.10
CA CYS A 61 -1.51 -5.21 3.90
C CYS A 61 -0.60 -6.37 3.45
N ALA A 62 -1.15 -7.57 3.31
CA ALA A 62 -0.38 -8.76 2.92
C ALA A 62 -0.21 -8.93 1.39
N GLY A 63 -0.58 -7.93 0.59
CA GLY A 63 -0.46 -7.96 -0.87
C GLY A 63 -1.79 -8.04 -1.59
N GLY A 64 -1.78 -8.38 -2.88
CA GLY A 64 -3.00 -8.64 -3.66
C GLY A 64 -3.77 -9.86 -3.16
N ASP A 65 -5.07 -9.93 -3.42
CA ASP A 65 -5.89 -11.11 -3.11
C ASP A 65 -5.56 -12.25 -4.08
N ILE A 66 -4.48 -12.99 -3.77
CA ILE A 66 -3.97 -14.10 -4.59
C ILE A 66 -5.03 -15.19 -4.77
N ARG A 67 -5.93 -15.39 -3.80
CA ARG A 67 -7.00 -16.38 -3.94
C ARG A 67 -7.97 -15.97 -5.04
N ALA A 68 -8.42 -14.71 -5.05
CA ALA A 68 -9.31 -14.22 -6.10
C ALA A 68 -8.64 -14.29 -7.48
N LEU A 69 -7.35 -13.96 -7.57
CA LEU A 69 -6.58 -14.08 -8.82
C LEU A 69 -6.43 -15.53 -9.27
N TYR A 70 -6.16 -16.46 -8.34
CA TYR A 70 -6.07 -17.88 -8.62
C TYR A 70 -7.40 -18.45 -9.14
N ASP A 71 -8.50 -18.12 -8.48
CA ASP A 71 -9.84 -18.57 -8.84
C ASP A 71 -10.23 -18.04 -10.24
N ALA A 72 -9.95 -16.76 -10.52
CA ALA A 72 -10.17 -16.16 -11.84
C ALA A 72 -9.31 -16.83 -12.94
N ALA A 73 -8.01 -17.03 -12.66
CA ALA A 73 -7.11 -17.70 -13.61
C ALA A 73 -7.54 -19.14 -13.89
N THR A 74 -7.98 -19.88 -12.87
CA THR A 74 -8.49 -21.24 -13.01
C THR A 74 -9.79 -21.26 -13.86
N ALA A 75 -10.64 -20.24 -13.69
CA ALA A 75 -11.83 -20.04 -14.52
C ALA A 75 -11.51 -19.47 -15.92
N ARG A 76 -10.23 -19.19 -16.22
CA ARG A 76 -9.76 -18.53 -17.45
C ARG A 76 -10.29 -17.10 -17.62
N ASP A 77 -10.67 -16.44 -16.55
CA ASP A 77 -11.01 -15.01 -16.56
C ASP A 77 -9.73 -14.14 -16.53
N TRP A 78 -9.02 -14.18 -17.63
CA TRP A 78 -7.79 -13.40 -17.83
C TRP A 78 -8.08 -11.90 -17.81
N ALA A 79 -9.29 -11.49 -18.22
CA ALA A 79 -9.69 -10.09 -18.21
C ALA A 79 -9.74 -9.52 -16.79
N PHE A 80 -10.21 -10.30 -15.81
CA PHE A 80 -10.17 -9.91 -14.42
C PHE A 80 -8.71 -9.76 -13.92
N CYS A 81 -7.85 -10.76 -14.18
CA CYS A 81 -6.45 -10.73 -13.75
C CYS A 81 -5.72 -9.52 -14.34
N GLU A 82 -5.87 -9.27 -15.64
CA GLU A 82 -5.27 -8.11 -16.31
C GLU A 82 -5.79 -6.78 -15.75
N THR A 83 -7.09 -6.70 -15.49
CA THR A 83 -7.72 -5.50 -14.92
C THR A 83 -7.18 -5.22 -13.52
N PHE A 84 -7.06 -6.26 -12.67
CA PHE A 84 -6.53 -6.13 -11.32
C PHE A 84 -5.13 -5.53 -11.33
N PHE A 85 -4.17 -6.16 -12.01
CA PHE A 85 -2.79 -5.69 -12.06
C PHE A 85 -2.65 -4.31 -12.70
N ARG A 86 -3.40 -4.05 -13.76
CA ARG A 86 -3.39 -2.74 -14.42
C ARG A 86 -3.86 -1.61 -13.49
N GLU A 87 -4.93 -1.84 -12.75
CA GLU A 87 -5.48 -0.83 -11.84
C GLU A 87 -4.61 -0.68 -10.58
N GLU A 88 -4.07 -1.77 -10.04
CA GLU A 88 -3.13 -1.75 -8.92
C GLU A 88 -1.88 -0.94 -9.26
N TYR A 89 -1.21 -1.23 -10.40
CA TYR A 89 0.00 -0.51 -10.79
C TYR A 89 -0.26 0.97 -11.11
N ARG A 90 -1.44 1.31 -11.62
CA ARG A 90 -1.84 2.71 -11.79
C ARG A 90 -2.02 3.42 -10.46
N LEU A 91 -2.59 2.74 -9.48
CA LEU A 91 -2.74 3.27 -8.13
C LEU A 91 -1.36 3.52 -7.49
N ASP A 92 -0.44 2.57 -7.58
CA ASP A 92 0.93 2.72 -7.06
C ASP A 92 1.65 3.90 -7.69
N ALA A 93 1.56 4.03 -9.02
CA ALA A 93 2.12 5.14 -9.76
C ALA A 93 1.48 6.50 -9.38
N ARG A 94 0.17 6.51 -9.06
CA ARG A 94 -0.53 7.68 -8.56
C ARG A 94 -0.03 8.06 -7.17
N ILE A 95 0.09 7.10 -6.24
CA ILE A 95 0.60 7.34 -4.89
C ILE A 95 2.00 7.96 -4.94
N ALA A 96 2.88 7.41 -5.79
CA ALA A 96 4.25 7.89 -5.96
C ALA A 96 4.35 9.35 -6.48
N ARG A 97 3.34 9.81 -7.21
CA ARG A 97 3.32 11.14 -7.86
C ARG A 97 2.25 12.07 -7.30
N TYR A 98 1.61 11.67 -6.20
CA TYR A 98 0.48 12.41 -5.67
C TYR A 98 0.90 13.83 -5.24
N PRO A 99 0.15 14.88 -5.62
CA PRO A 99 0.59 16.26 -5.41
C PRO A 99 0.55 16.73 -3.94
N LYS A 100 -0.15 15.99 -3.08
CA LYS A 100 -0.21 16.26 -1.64
C LYS A 100 0.56 15.20 -0.87
N PRO A 101 1.06 15.49 0.34
CA PRO A 101 1.71 14.49 1.16
C PRO A 101 0.80 13.28 1.41
N ILE A 102 1.34 12.08 1.20
CA ILE A 102 0.73 10.82 1.65
C ILE A 102 1.59 10.26 2.77
N VAL A 103 0.96 9.99 3.89
CA VAL A 103 1.56 9.35 5.07
C VAL A 103 1.00 7.95 5.18
N THR A 104 1.85 6.94 5.18
CA THR A 104 1.42 5.55 5.42
C THR A 104 1.88 5.08 6.80
N VAL A 105 1.01 4.39 7.52
CA VAL A 105 1.32 3.76 8.81
C VAL A 105 1.33 2.24 8.59
N MET A 106 2.49 1.70 8.30
CA MET A 106 2.69 0.29 7.97
C MET A 106 2.96 -0.53 9.22
N ASP A 107 1.95 -0.70 10.07
CA ASP A 107 2.05 -1.49 11.30
C ASP A 107 1.74 -2.97 11.03
N GLY A 108 2.68 -3.86 11.33
CA GLY A 108 2.57 -5.29 11.07
C GLY A 108 3.02 -5.70 9.66
N THR A 109 2.46 -6.81 9.15
CA THR A 109 2.84 -7.38 7.85
C THR A 109 2.52 -6.44 6.70
N THR A 110 3.51 -6.19 5.82
CA THR A 110 3.40 -5.37 4.61
C THR A 110 4.12 -6.08 3.48
N MET A 111 3.39 -6.66 2.53
CA MET A 111 3.95 -7.52 1.47
C MET A 111 3.33 -7.23 0.10
N GLY A 112 4.07 -7.47 -0.97
CA GLY A 112 3.59 -7.37 -2.36
C GLY A 112 2.85 -6.06 -2.63
N GLY A 113 1.59 -6.11 -3.06
CA GLY A 113 0.75 -4.92 -3.25
C GLY A 113 0.65 -4.01 -2.02
N GLY A 114 0.86 -4.54 -0.80
CA GLY A 114 0.99 -3.73 0.41
C GLY A 114 2.25 -2.85 0.39
N VAL A 115 3.35 -3.34 -0.18
CA VAL A 115 4.55 -2.53 -0.45
C VAL A 115 4.23 -1.47 -1.51
N GLY A 116 3.47 -1.81 -2.54
CA GLY A 116 3.02 -0.88 -3.57
C GLY A 116 2.30 0.33 -2.97
N ILE A 117 1.21 0.11 -2.24
CA ILE A 117 0.43 1.22 -1.66
C ILE A 117 1.11 1.87 -0.44
N GLY A 118 2.03 1.17 0.24
CA GLY A 118 2.69 1.66 1.45
C GLY A 118 3.99 2.40 1.18
N CYS A 119 4.89 1.78 0.41
CA CYS A 119 6.26 2.27 0.27
C CYS A 119 6.43 3.38 -0.76
N HIS A 120 5.48 3.59 -1.67
CA HIS A 120 5.50 4.69 -2.63
C HIS A 120 5.02 6.03 -2.04
N ALA A 121 4.45 6.01 -0.84
CA ALA A 121 4.04 7.22 -0.15
C ALA A 121 5.23 8.15 0.17
N SER A 122 4.98 9.47 0.20
CA SER A 122 6.01 10.46 0.51
C SER A 122 6.54 10.35 1.94
N HIS A 123 5.71 9.88 2.88
CA HIS A 123 6.09 9.67 4.29
C HIS A 123 5.64 8.28 4.73
N ARG A 124 6.56 7.53 5.34
CA ARG A 124 6.36 6.15 5.78
C ARG A 124 6.65 6.03 7.26
N ILE A 125 5.68 5.54 8.00
CA ILE A 125 5.80 5.25 9.42
C ILE A 125 5.80 3.74 9.57
N VAL A 126 6.80 3.22 10.24
CA VAL A 126 6.91 1.81 10.62
C VAL A 126 6.95 1.71 12.14
N THR A 127 6.55 0.56 12.64
CA THR A 127 6.60 0.21 14.06
C THR A 127 7.53 -0.97 14.27
N GLU A 128 7.82 -1.32 15.49
CA GLU A 128 8.57 -2.53 15.85
C GLU A 128 7.90 -3.83 15.40
N ARG A 129 6.62 -3.79 15.06
CA ARG A 129 5.86 -4.93 14.51
C ARG A 129 5.92 -5.02 12.99
N SER A 130 6.46 -4.01 12.31
CA SER A 130 6.48 -3.97 10.85
C SER A 130 7.37 -5.06 10.26
N ALA A 131 6.81 -5.87 9.38
CA ALA A 131 7.50 -6.89 8.62
C ALA A 131 7.26 -6.64 7.12
N ILE A 132 8.24 -6.03 6.45
CA ILE A 132 8.12 -5.59 5.05
C ILE A 132 8.90 -6.57 4.17
N ALA A 133 8.25 -7.16 3.16
CA ALA A 133 8.89 -8.10 2.25
C ALA A 133 8.21 -8.15 0.87
N MET A 134 8.99 -8.60 -0.13
CA MET A 134 8.51 -8.97 -1.48
C MET A 134 8.66 -10.50 -1.64
N PRO A 135 7.67 -11.30 -1.16
CA PRO A 135 7.79 -12.75 -1.12
C PRO A 135 7.38 -13.46 -2.42
N GLU A 136 7.12 -12.75 -3.50
CA GLU A 136 6.50 -13.22 -4.75
C GLU A 136 7.22 -14.44 -5.33
N VAL A 137 8.55 -14.49 -5.24
CA VAL A 137 9.34 -15.62 -5.73
C VAL A 137 9.01 -16.96 -5.03
N ARG A 138 8.48 -16.91 -3.80
CA ARG A 138 8.05 -18.12 -3.07
C ARG A 138 6.79 -18.75 -3.64
N ILE A 139 6.00 -17.97 -4.37
CA ILE A 139 4.78 -18.43 -5.02
C ILE A 139 4.94 -18.51 -6.55
N GLY A 140 6.20 -18.43 -7.05
CA GLY A 140 6.49 -18.52 -8.47
C GLY A 140 6.12 -17.27 -9.27
N PHE A 141 6.03 -16.12 -8.60
CA PHE A 141 5.73 -14.83 -9.21
C PHE A 141 6.95 -13.90 -9.19
N CYS A 142 6.99 -12.91 -10.06
CA CYS A 142 8.05 -11.90 -10.09
C CYS A 142 7.70 -10.75 -9.12
N PRO A 143 8.65 -10.26 -8.31
CA PRO A 143 8.45 -9.02 -7.56
C PRO A 143 8.07 -7.88 -8.49
N ASP A 144 6.96 -7.22 -8.18
CA ASP A 144 6.35 -6.18 -9.01
C ASP A 144 6.09 -4.89 -8.19
N VAL A 145 5.00 -4.19 -8.42
CA VAL A 145 4.55 -2.98 -7.71
C VAL A 145 5.65 -1.93 -7.50
N GLY A 146 6.67 -1.90 -8.36
CA GLY A 146 7.80 -0.98 -8.24
C GLY A 146 8.70 -1.22 -7.03
N GLY A 147 8.67 -2.42 -6.43
CA GLY A 147 9.44 -2.76 -5.23
C GLY A 147 10.94 -2.52 -5.36
N THR A 148 11.50 -2.72 -6.56
CA THR A 148 12.93 -2.47 -6.85
C THR A 148 13.30 -0.98 -6.77
N ALA A 149 12.41 -0.06 -7.10
CA ALA A 149 12.65 1.38 -7.01
C ALA A 149 12.79 1.86 -5.56
N ASN A 150 12.09 1.21 -4.63
CA ASN A 150 12.15 1.55 -3.20
C ASN A 150 13.49 1.13 -2.56
N HIS A 151 14.13 0.08 -3.01
CA HIS A 151 15.45 -0.33 -2.51
C HIS A 151 16.56 0.68 -2.83
N ALA A 152 16.48 1.38 -3.94
CA ALA A 152 17.47 2.39 -4.31
C ALA A 152 17.40 3.66 -3.45
N SER A 153 16.24 3.98 -2.86
CA SER A 153 16.04 5.20 -2.07
C SER A 153 16.37 5.04 -0.58
N THR A 154 16.41 3.81 -0.06
CA THR A 154 16.66 3.54 1.38
C THR A 154 18.13 3.48 1.77
N SER A 155 19.04 3.38 0.80
CA SER A 155 20.49 3.27 1.08
C SER A 155 21.17 4.58 1.54
N SER A 156 20.50 5.73 1.44
CA SER A 156 21.12 7.04 1.77
C SER A 156 20.84 7.56 3.18
N THR A 157 19.91 6.97 3.95
CA THR A 157 19.48 7.52 5.25
C THR A 157 20.02 6.73 6.46
N GLN A 158 20.44 5.48 6.30
CA GLN A 158 20.98 4.67 7.39
C GLN A 158 22.47 4.93 7.75
N ALA A 159 23.17 5.78 7.00
CA ALA A 159 24.60 6.03 7.21
C ALA A 159 24.92 7.14 8.25
N ARG A 160 23.93 7.78 8.86
CA ARG A 160 24.19 8.95 9.75
C ARG A 160 24.02 8.72 11.25
N GLU A 161 23.58 7.54 11.72
CA GLU A 161 23.34 7.35 13.18
C GLU A 161 24.36 6.47 13.91
N ARG A 162 25.51 6.17 13.32
CA ARG A 162 26.55 5.39 14.01
C ARG A 162 27.83 6.19 14.24
N HIS A 163 27.78 7.37 14.81
CA HIS A 163 28.99 8.01 15.35
C HIS A 163 28.62 9.13 16.31
N SER A 164 28.13 8.80 17.50
CA SER A 164 28.28 9.66 18.67
C SER A 164 27.89 8.92 19.97
N THR A 165 28.68 7.93 20.35
CA THR A 165 28.81 7.52 21.77
C THR A 165 30.19 6.94 21.95
N ASN A 166 31.15 7.83 22.21
CA ASN A 166 32.34 7.57 22.98
C ASN A 166 33.01 8.91 23.28
N LEU A 167 32.68 9.48 24.43
CA LEU A 167 33.59 10.22 25.34
C LEU A 167 32.90 10.28 26.68
#